data_fec9dd1a7d6a8201a20e0a866a52ea7e
#
_entry.id   fec9dd1a7d6a8201a20e0a866a52ea7e
#
_cell.length_a   1.000
_cell.length_b   1.000
_cell.length_c   1.000
_cell.angle_alpha   90.00
_cell.angle_beta   90.00
_cell.angle_gamma   90.00
#
_symmetry.space_group_name_H-M   'P 1'
#
loop_
_entity.id
_entity.type
_entity.pdbx_description
1 polymer ?
#
loop_
_entity_poly.entity_id
_entity_poly.type
_entity_poly.pdbx_seq_one_letter_code
_entity_poly.pdbx_strand_id
1 'polypeptide(L)'
;EFLDPIAERALANGSALLLGIPDRDEQGRFLNSALVVGTGEGRYVKRRLVPFGEYVPLEQWLRGLIRLFDLPMSRNVSGPEEQLPLRVGEHFIAMSICYEVIYPELVRRSVATPDLLVTISNDTWFGASLGPWQHLQMAQMRALENGRYMVRATNNGLTAVIDAQGHITGQLPQFETGVLRADV
;
A
#
# COMPACT_ATOMS: atom_id res chain seq x y z
N GLU A 1 -10.19 -17.63 8.14
CA GLU A 1 -10.18 -18.97 7.46
C GLU A 1 -9.20 -19.02 6.28
N PHE A 2 -9.32 -18.15 5.24
CA PHE A 2 -8.42 -18.22 4.06
C PHE A 2 -6.96 -17.91 4.39
N LEU A 3 -6.71 -16.98 5.30
CA LEU A 3 -5.36 -16.56 5.70
C LEU A 3 -4.74 -17.42 6.79
N ASP A 4 -5.51 -18.23 7.52
CA ASP A 4 -5.03 -19.00 8.67
C ASP A 4 -3.88 -19.95 8.31
N PRO A 5 -3.95 -20.76 7.22
CA PRO A 5 -2.84 -21.64 6.85
C PRO A 5 -1.56 -20.88 6.45
N ILE A 6 -1.73 -19.68 5.87
CA ILE A 6 -0.59 -18.83 5.48
C ILE A 6 0.04 -18.23 6.72
N ALA A 7 -0.78 -17.74 7.65
CA ALA A 7 -0.33 -17.18 8.93
C ALA A 7 0.41 -18.21 9.78
N GLU A 8 -0.14 -19.43 9.90
CA GLU A 8 0.49 -20.55 10.62
C GLU A 8 1.85 -20.92 10.02
N ARG A 9 1.91 -20.98 8.68
CA ARG A 9 3.17 -21.30 7.99
C ARG A 9 4.21 -20.19 8.16
N ALA A 10 3.79 -18.92 8.09
CA ALA A 10 4.68 -17.79 8.35
C ALA A 10 5.22 -17.83 9.79
N LEU A 11 4.34 -18.08 10.76
CA LEU A 11 4.70 -18.19 12.18
C LEU A 11 5.68 -19.36 12.41
N ALA A 12 5.42 -20.54 11.85
CA ALA A 12 6.26 -21.71 11.97
C ALA A 12 7.68 -21.50 11.39
N ASN A 13 7.81 -20.62 10.39
CA ASN A 13 9.08 -20.25 9.78
C ASN A 13 9.75 -19.03 10.46
N GLY A 14 9.19 -18.50 11.55
CA GLY A 14 9.70 -17.29 12.19
C GLY A 14 9.61 -16.03 11.31
N SER A 15 8.66 -15.99 10.39
CA SER A 15 8.52 -14.92 9.39
C SER A 15 7.23 -14.13 9.60
N ALA A 16 7.23 -12.88 9.17
CA ALA A 16 6.03 -12.08 9.01
C ALA A 16 5.70 -11.91 7.52
N LEU A 17 4.43 -11.87 7.20
CA LEU A 17 3.93 -11.62 5.86
C LEU A 17 2.99 -10.42 5.89
N LEU A 18 3.30 -9.40 5.07
CA LEU A 18 2.47 -8.22 4.87
C LEU A 18 1.69 -8.37 3.58
N LEU A 19 0.37 -8.31 3.68
CA LEU A 19 -0.56 -8.57 2.58
C LEU A 19 -1.51 -7.39 2.37
N GLY A 20 -1.75 -7.02 1.11
CA GLY A 20 -2.87 -6.17 0.72
C GLY A 20 -4.13 -7.01 0.57
N ILE A 21 -5.21 -6.62 1.20
CA ILE A 21 -6.49 -7.32 1.16
C ILE A 21 -7.67 -6.36 0.95
N PRO A 22 -8.67 -6.75 0.15
CA PRO A 22 -9.98 -6.14 0.23
C PRO A 22 -10.64 -6.55 1.56
N ASP A 23 -11.25 -5.59 2.23
CA ASP A 23 -11.81 -5.80 3.55
C ASP A 23 -13.17 -5.13 3.68
N ARG A 24 -13.85 -5.30 4.80
CA ARG A 24 -15.13 -4.67 5.11
C ARG A 24 -15.15 -4.16 6.53
N ASP A 25 -15.80 -3.03 6.72
CA ASP A 25 -16.11 -2.52 8.06
C ASP A 25 -17.36 -3.23 8.65
N GLU A 26 -17.72 -2.87 9.87
CA GLU A 26 -18.87 -3.40 10.58
C GLU A 26 -20.21 -3.15 9.86
N GLN A 27 -20.27 -2.12 9.01
CA GLN A 27 -21.43 -1.78 8.18
C GLN A 27 -21.39 -2.49 6.81
N GLY A 28 -20.40 -3.35 6.56
CA GLY A 28 -20.24 -4.09 5.31
C GLY A 28 -19.68 -3.24 4.14
N ARG A 29 -19.19 -2.02 4.40
CA ARG A 29 -18.61 -1.14 3.38
C ARG A 29 -17.19 -1.59 3.03
N PHE A 30 -16.81 -1.43 1.78
CA PHE A 30 -15.50 -1.86 1.30
C PHE A 30 -14.36 -0.98 1.81
N LEU A 31 -13.29 -1.64 2.23
CA LEU A 31 -12.02 -1.04 2.67
C LEU A 31 -10.86 -1.63 1.86
N ASN A 32 -9.86 -0.79 1.58
CA ASN A 32 -8.55 -1.27 1.13
C ASN A 32 -7.65 -1.36 2.37
N SER A 33 -7.20 -2.56 2.70
CA SER A 33 -6.41 -2.81 3.91
C SER A 33 -5.09 -3.50 3.60
N ALA A 34 -4.13 -3.30 4.49
CA ALA A 34 -2.93 -4.12 4.60
C ALA A 34 -2.92 -4.79 5.97
N LEU A 35 -2.56 -6.07 6.00
CA LEU A 35 -2.53 -6.88 7.21
C LEU A 35 -1.17 -7.55 7.34
N VAL A 36 -0.66 -7.62 8.57
CA VAL A 36 0.52 -8.42 8.92
C VAL A 36 0.07 -9.71 9.61
N VAL A 37 0.62 -10.83 9.17
CA VAL A 37 0.39 -12.15 9.76
C VAL A 37 1.72 -12.87 10.02
N GLY A 38 1.71 -13.91 10.84
CA GLY A 38 2.91 -14.63 11.27
C GLY A 38 3.53 -14.04 12.53
N THR A 39 4.82 -13.71 12.54
CA THR A 39 5.52 -13.12 13.71
C THR A 39 5.28 -11.63 13.88
N GLY A 40 4.48 -11.01 13.03
CA GLY A 40 4.09 -9.61 13.12
C GLY A 40 2.61 -9.44 13.40
N GLU A 41 2.21 -8.21 13.62
CA GLU A 41 0.82 -7.84 13.89
C GLU A 41 0.49 -6.45 13.37
N GLY A 42 -0.78 -6.20 13.20
CA GLY A 42 -1.32 -4.90 12.83
C GLY A 42 -2.10 -4.92 11.52
N ARG A 43 -2.97 -3.94 11.41
CA ARG A 43 -3.81 -3.69 10.24
C ARG A 43 -3.75 -2.20 9.92
N TYR A 44 -3.56 -1.91 8.65
CA TYR A 44 -3.63 -0.56 8.11
C TYR A 44 -4.79 -0.47 7.12
N VAL A 45 -5.58 0.56 7.21
CA VAL A 45 -6.68 0.86 6.29
C VAL A 45 -6.35 2.11 5.49
N LYS A 46 -6.46 2.03 4.18
CA LYS A 46 -6.18 3.14 3.27
C LYS A 46 -6.96 4.39 3.64
N ARG A 47 -6.26 5.52 3.82
CA ARG A 47 -6.82 6.82 4.23
C ARG A 47 -7.15 7.72 3.04
N ARG A 48 -6.29 7.71 2.02
CA ARG A 48 -6.43 8.56 0.83
C ARG A 48 -6.87 7.74 -0.37
N LEU A 49 -8.14 7.80 -0.66
CA LEU A 49 -8.75 7.09 -1.78
C LEU A 49 -8.50 7.84 -3.09
N VAL A 50 -8.45 7.08 -4.19
CA VAL A 50 -8.32 7.63 -5.55
C VAL A 50 -9.66 8.22 -6.00
N PRO A 51 -9.73 9.54 -6.28
CA PRO A 51 -10.94 10.14 -6.83
C PRO A 51 -11.35 9.46 -8.14
N PHE A 52 -12.64 9.21 -8.33
CA PHE A 52 -13.25 8.53 -9.49
C PHE A 52 -12.82 7.06 -9.71
N GLY A 53 -11.83 6.57 -8.99
CA GLY A 53 -11.42 5.15 -9.01
C GLY A 53 -11.98 4.38 -7.81
N GLU A 54 -11.84 4.92 -6.63
CA GLU A 54 -12.25 4.26 -5.38
C GLU A 54 -13.45 4.93 -4.70
N TYR A 55 -13.70 6.19 -5.00
CA TYR A 55 -14.90 6.92 -4.58
C TYR A 55 -15.27 7.97 -5.62
N VAL A 56 -16.52 8.40 -5.62
CA VAL A 56 -17.01 9.48 -6.48
C VAL A 56 -17.16 10.75 -5.66
N PRO A 57 -16.34 11.79 -5.93
CA PRO A 57 -16.52 13.10 -5.30
C PRO A 57 -17.91 13.65 -5.61
N LEU A 58 -18.57 14.24 -4.61
CA LEU A 58 -19.90 14.83 -4.78
C LEU A 58 -20.99 13.87 -5.29
N GLU A 59 -20.89 12.58 -4.94
CA GLU A 59 -21.83 11.54 -5.38
C GLU A 59 -23.30 11.97 -5.26
N GLN A 60 -23.64 12.67 -4.19
CA GLN A 60 -25.02 13.13 -3.95
C GLN A 60 -25.53 14.11 -5.01
N TRP A 61 -24.65 14.89 -5.63
CA TRP A 61 -24.97 15.88 -6.67
C TRP A 61 -24.87 15.30 -8.08
N LEU A 62 -24.01 14.29 -8.26
CA LEU A 62 -23.70 13.69 -9.55
C LEU A 62 -24.50 12.40 -9.83
N ARG A 63 -25.39 11.98 -8.95
CA ARG A 63 -26.16 10.70 -9.06
C ARG A 63 -26.85 10.49 -10.42
N GLY A 64 -27.28 11.56 -11.08
CA GLY A 64 -27.88 11.49 -12.42
C GLY A 64 -26.88 11.19 -13.53
N LEU A 65 -25.64 11.63 -13.37
CA LEU A 65 -24.56 11.47 -14.35
C LEU A 65 -23.78 10.17 -14.13
N ILE A 66 -23.70 9.70 -12.88
CA ILE A 66 -22.92 8.51 -12.44
C ILE A 66 -23.50 7.19 -12.97
N ARG A 67 -24.80 7.16 -13.33
CA ARG A 67 -25.40 5.99 -14.02
C ARG A 67 -24.69 5.64 -15.34
N LEU A 68 -23.93 6.57 -15.91
CA LEU A 68 -23.13 6.36 -17.11
C LEU A 68 -21.73 5.75 -16.79
N PHE A 69 -21.29 5.84 -15.52
CA PHE A 69 -19.98 5.36 -15.04
C PHE A 69 -20.20 4.35 -13.91
N ASP A 70 -20.73 3.18 -14.24
CA ASP A 70 -20.92 2.09 -13.29
C ASP A 70 -19.54 1.48 -12.93
N LEU A 71 -18.79 2.20 -12.06
CA LEU A 71 -17.50 1.75 -11.56
C LEU A 71 -17.73 0.88 -10.32
N PRO A 72 -17.51 -0.43 -10.38
CA PRO A 72 -17.79 -1.35 -9.26
C PRO A 72 -16.97 -1.08 -8.00
N MET A 73 -15.91 -0.26 -8.10
CA MET A 73 -15.00 0.10 -6.98
C MET A 73 -15.34 1.44 -6.31
N SER A 74 -16.36 2.15 -6.75
CA SER A 74 -16.68 3.52 -6.32
C SER A 74 -17.32 3.64 -4.91
N ARG A 75 -17.23 2.62 -4.08
CA ARG A 75 -17.85 2.57 -2.75
C ARG A 75 -16.88 2.27 -1.61
N ASN A 76 -15.60 2.49 -1.82
CA ASN A 76 -14.62 2.34 -0.77
C ASN A 76 -14.75 3.46 0.26
N VAL A 77 -14.48 3.14 1.50
CA VAL A 77 -14.49 4.07 2.63
C VAL A 77 -13.06 4.27 3.10
N SER A 78 -12.71 5.51 3.44
CA SER A 78 -11.43 5.85 4.02
C SER A 78 -11.29 5.28 5.43
N GLY A 79 -10.10 4.79 5.75
CA GLY A 79 -9.72 4.45 7.11
C GLY A 79 -9.59 5.68 8.01
N PRO A 80 -9.41 5.46 9.33
CA PRO A 80 -9.20 6.53 10.30
C PRO A 80 -7.91 7.31 10.01
N GLU A 81 -7.89 8.60 10.35
CA GLU A 81 -6.72 9.46 10.13
C GLU A 81 -5.51 9.03 10.96
N GLU A 82 -5.72 8.56 12.18
CA GLU A 82 -4.68 8.05 13.06
C GLU A 82 -4.73 6.52 13.09
N GLN A 83 -3.61 5.91 12.75
CA GLN A 83 -3.43 4.46 12.79
C GLN A 83 -2.04 4.16 13.32
N LEU A 84 -1.96 3.10 14.13
CA LEU A 84 -0.68 2.62 14.61
C LEU A 84 0.15 2.04 13.47
N PRO A 85 1.49 2.15 13.52
CA PRO A 85 2.35 1.46 12.56
C PRO A 85 2.17 -0.06 12.66
N LEU A 86 2.38 -0.75 11.56
CA LEU A 86 2.41 -2.21 11.56
C LEU A 86 3.69 -2.68 12.28
N ARG A 87 3.62 -3.83 12.95
CA ARG A 87 4.76 -4.40 13.65
C ARG A 87 5.22 -5.71 13.02
N VAL A 88 6.54 -5.82 12.81
CA VAL A 88 7.20 -7.03 12.32
C VAL A 88 8.41 -7.32 13.21
N GLY A 89 8.29 -8.32 14.09
CA GLY A 89 9.27 -8.53 15.13
C GLY A 89 9.37 -7.32 16.05
N GLU A 90 10.55 -6.72 16.15
CA GLU A 90 10.81 -5.50 16.91
C GLU A 90 10.71 -4.21 16.08
N HIS A 91 10.48 -4.34 14.78
CA HIS A 91 10.45 -3.21 13.84
C HIS A 91 9.06 -2.70 13.59
N PHE A 92 8.95 -1.37 13.49
CA PHE A 92 7.73 -0.68 13.12
C PHE A 92 7.76 -0.28 11.65
N ILE A 93 6.64 -0.50 10.97
CA ILE A 93 6.50 -0.24 9.53
C ILE A 93 5.46 0.86 9.31
N ALA A 94 5.88 1.92 8.63
CA ALA A 94 4.96 2.91 8.08
C ALA A 94 4.40 2.41 6.75
N MET A 95 3.09 2.20 6.72
CA MET A 95 2.39 1.64 5.57
C MET A 95 1.73 2.72 4.73
N SER A 96 1.81 2.57 3.41
CA SER A 96 0.99 3.31 2.45
C SER A 96 0.43 2.37 1.37
N ILE A 97 -0.80 2.61 0.91
CA ILE A 97 -1.43 1.80 -0.12
C ILE A 97 -1.59 2.64 -1.39
N CYS A 98 -0.84 2.24 -2.46
CA CYS A 98 -0.95 2.78 -3.81
C CYS A 98 -0.82 4.32 -3.83
N TYR A 99 -1.88 5.02 -4.20
CA TYR A 99 -1.97 6.48 -4.33
C TYR A 99 -1.49 7.25 -3.09
N GLU A 100 -1.48 6.66 -1.91
CA GLU A 100 -1.05 7.32 -0.67
C GLU A 100 0.42 7.74 -0.66
N VAL A 101 1.28 7.03 -1.37
CA VAL A 101 2.71 7.35 -1.44
C VAL A 101 2.98 8.70 -2.10
N ILE A 102 2.03 9.24 -2.87
CA ILE A 102 2.17 10.56 -3.49
C ILE A 102 2.04 11.71 -2.50
N TYR A 103 1.46 11.48 -1.31
CA TYR A 103 1.23 12.50 -0.29
C TYR A 103 2.39 12.57 0.71
N PRO A 104 3.31 13.55 0.60
CA PRO A 104 4.48 13.65 1.48
C PRO A 104 4.09 13.73 2.96
N GLU A 105 3.11 14.56 3.26
CA GLU A 105 2.67 14.80 4.62
C GLU A 105 2.03 13.55 5.28
N LEU A 106 1.33 12.74 4.48
CA LEU A 106 0.75 11.50 4.96
C LEU A 106 1.85 10.51 5.37
N VAL A 107 2.86 10.33 4.52
CA VAL A 107 3.99 9.44 4.79
C VAL A 107 4.81 9.98 5.96
N ARG A 108 5.13 11.27 5.98
CA ARG A 108 5.90 11.92 7.03
C ARG A 108 5.26 11.74 8.42
N ARG A 109 3.94 11.89 8.54
CA ARG A 109 3.22 11.69 9.82
C ARG A 109 3.26 10.23 10.29
N SER A 110 3.39 9.31 9.37
CA SER A 110 3.48 7.88 9.69
C SER A 110 4.86 7.44 10.18
N VAL A 111 5.87 8.32 10.11
CA VAL A 111 7.31 7.99 10.33
C VAL A 111 7.83 8.42 11.70
N ALA A 112 6.99 8.89 12.64
CA ALA A 112 7.48 9.35 13.95
C ALA A 112 8.31 8.28 14.70
N THR A 113 8.00 7.00 14.50
CA THR A 113 8.70 5.86 15.12
C THR A 113 9.09 4.72 14.18
N PRO A 114 8.56 4.60 12.93
CA PRO A 114 8.86 3.46 12.08
C PRO A 114 10.30 3.40 11.60
N ASP A 115 10.78 2.16 11.43
CA ASP A 115 12.13 1.87 10.95
C ASP A 115 12.17 1.77 9.43
N LEU A 116 11.04 1.36 8.83
CA LEU A 116 10.91 1.04 7.42
C LEU A 116 9.62 1.62 6.83
N LEU A 117 9.69 2.10 5.60
CA LEU A 117 8.53 2.44 4.79
C LEU A 117 8.14 1.25 3.90
N VAL A 118 6.87 0.93 3.83
CA VAL A 118 6.36 -0.08 2.90
C VAL A 118 5.20 0.51 2.09
N THR A 119 5.23 0.29 0.79
CA THR A 119 4.09 0.60 -0.08
C THR A 119 3.71 -0.59 -0.94
N ILE A 120 2.43 -0.89 -0.97
CA ILE A 120 1.87 -1.88 -1.88
C ILE A 120 0.97 -1.17 -2.88
N SER A 121 1.01 -1.60 -4.15
CA SER A 121 0.23 -0.92 -5.19
C SER A 121 -0.28 -1.87 -6.25
N ASN A 122 -1.48 -1.60 -6.72
CA ASN A 122 -1.98 -2.17 -7.97
C ASN A 122 -1.84 -1.14 -9.09
N ASP A 123 -0.74 -1.20 -9.82
CA ASP A 123 -0.42 -0.28 -10.91
C ASP A 123 -1.05 -0.70 -12.26
N THR A 124 -1.89 -1.72 -12.27
CA THR A 124 -2.58 -2.23 -13.49
C THR A 124 -3.36 -1.14 -14.23
N TRP A 125 -3.89 -0.15 -13.49
CA TRP A 125 -4.60 1.01 -14.03
C TRP A 125 -3.79 1.83 -15.03
N PHE A 126 -2.48 1.86 -14.89
CA PHE A 126 -1.58 2.67 -15.70
C PHE A 126 -1.10 1.96 -16.96
N GLY A 127 -1.22 0.62 -17.03
CA GLY A 127 -0.70 -0.17 -18.14
C GLY A 127 0.77 0.13 -18.42
N ALA A 128 1.15 0.20 -19.68
CA ALA A 128 2.51 0.49 -20.16
C ALA A 128 2.82 2.00 -20.29
N SER A 129 2.07 2.85 -19.57
CA SER A 129 2.30 4.30 -19.59
C SER A 129 3.50 4.72 -18.72
N LEU A 130 3.75 6.03 -18.64
CA LEU A 130 4.73 6.61 -17.71
C LEU A 130 4.27 6.59 -16.25
N GLY A 131 2.99 6.29 -15.99
CA GLY A 131 2.42 6.32 -14.64
C GLY A 131 3.19 5.51 -13.61
N PRO A 132 3.50 4.21 -13.84
CA PRO A 132 4.27 3.40 -12.90
C PRO A 132 5.67 3.96 -12.60
N TRP A 133 6.33 4.55 -13.57
CA TRP A 133 7.64 5.18 -13.41
C TRP A 133 7.57 6.44 -12.54
N GLN A 134 6.59 7.30 -12.78
CA GLN A 134 6.35 8.48 -11.96
C GLN A 134 5.96 8.09 -10.53
N HIS A 135 5.16 7.05 -10.39
CA HIS A 135 4.76 6.53 -9.08
C HIS A 135 5.97 5.96 -8.29
N LEU A 136 6.91 5.30 -8.99
CA LEU A 136 8.19 4.87 -8.38
C LEU A 136 9.05 6.07 -7.97
N GLN A 137 9.16 7.12 -8.81
CA GLN A 137 9.89 8.34 -8.45
C GLN A 137 9.33 9.01 -7.20
N MET A 138 8.01 9.03 -7.06
CA MET A 138 7.37 9.54 -5.84
C MET A 138 7.75 8.70 -4.62
N ALA A 139 7.83 7.38 -4.76
CA ALA A 139 8.28 6.49 -3.69
C ALA A 139 9.75 6.75 -3.31
N GLN A 140 10.63 6.99 -4.29
CA GLN A 140 12.02 7.39 -4.05
C GLN A 140 12.11 8.70 -3.24
N MET A 141 11.29 9.69 -3.59
CA MET A 141 11.22 10.94 -2.83
C MET A 141 10.76 10.73 -1.40
N ARG A 142 9.80 9.83 -1.17
CA ARG A 142 9.36 9.49 0.21
C ARG A 142 10.47 8.84 1.03
N ALA A 143 11.25 7.94 0.44
CA ALA A 143 12.41 7.34 1.10
C ALA A 143 13.44 8.41 1.50
N LEU A 144 13.82 9.26 0.55
CA LEU A 144 14.78 10.35 0.74
C LEU A 144 14.31 11.37 1.79
N GLU A 145 13.09 11.87 1.68
CA GLU A 145 12.54 12.89 2.58
C GLU A 145 12.45 12.43 4.04
N ASN A 146 12.27 11.14 4.25
CA ASN A 146 12.11 10.56 5.57
C ASN A 146 13.40 9.89 6.09
N GLY A 147 14.45 9.78 5.26
CA GLY A 147 15.71 9.13 5.61
C GLY A 147 15.50 7.65 6.00
N ARG A 148 14.62 6.93 5.31
CA ARG A 148 14.26 5.55 5.60
C ARG A 148 14.24 4.71 4.33
N TYR A 149 14.62 3.44 4.45
CA TYR A 149 14.41 2.48 3.37
C TYR A 149 12.93 2.37 3.04
N MET A 150 12.64 2.10 1.78
CA MET A 150 11.29 1.79 1.31
C MET A 150 11.26 0.50 0.52
N VAL A 151 10.40 -0.42 0.92
CA VAL A 151 10.04 -1.61 0.15
C VAL A 151 8.74 -1.32 -0.60
N ARG A 152 8.79 -1.45 -1.92
CA ARG A 152 7.65 -1.28 -2.80
C ARG A 152 7.32 -2.58 -3.51
N ALA A 153 6.12 -3.12 -3.28
CA ALA A 153 5.58 -4.29 -3.98
C ALA A 153 4.39 -3.89 -4.85
N THR A 154 4.36 -4.35 -6.10
CA THR A 154 3.34 -3.94 -7.06
C THR A 154 2.79 -5.10 -7.88
N ASN A 155 1.51 -4.97 -8.28
CA ASN A 155 0.94 -5.74 -9.39
C ASN A 155 1.19 -4.97 -10.69
N ASN A 156 1.81 -5.61 -11.67
CA ASN A 156 2.10 -5.06 -13.01
C ASN A 156 2.88 -3.74 -13.05
N GLY A 157 3.34 -3.24 -11.90
CA GLY A 157 4.14 -2.03 -11.79
C GLY A 157 5.62 -2.33 -11.58
N LEU A 158 6.32 -1.37 -11.00
CA LEU A 158 7.74 -1.46 -10.69
C LEU A 158 7.92 -1.81 -9.21
N THR A 159 8.21 -3.09 -8.93
CA THR A 159 8.59 -3.56 -7.59
C THR A 159 10.04 -3.18 -7.34
N ALA A 160 10.33 -2.55 -6.21
CA ALA A 160 11.66 -2.03 -5.92
C ALA A 160 11.97 -1.98 -4.42
N VAL A 161 13.26 -1.98 -4.11
CA VAL A 161 13.81 -1.60 -2.81
C VAL A 161 14.59 -0.30 -3.01
N ILE A 162 14.35 0.66 -2.13
CA ILE A 162 14.88 2.03 -2.21
C ILE A 162 15.59 2.32 -0.89
N ASP A 163 16.82 2.82 -0.95
CA ASP A 163 17.59 3.19 0.24
C ASP A 163 17.12 4.53 0.85
N ALA A 164 17.66 4.86 2.01
CA ALA A 164 17.35 6.10 2.73
C ALA A 164 17.80 7.38 1.99
N GLN A 165 18.59 7.27 0.94
CA GLN A 165 19.01 8.35 0.04
C GLN A 165 18.15 8.44 -1.22
N GLY A 166 17.13 7.58 -1.35
CA GLY A 166 16.23 7.54 -2.51
C GLY A 166 16.78 6.79 -3.72
N HIS A 167 17.90 6.07 -3.59
CA HIS A 167 18.44 5.26 -4.68
C HIS A 167 17.75 3.88 -4.72
N ILE A 168 17.47 3.41 -5.92
CA ILE A 168 16.95 2.06 -6.13
C ILE A 168 18.11 1.07 -5.98
N THR A 169 18.05 0.22 -4.95
CA THR A 169 19.05 -0.82 -4.67
C THR A 169 18.70 -2.16 -5.30
N GLY A 170 17.43 -2.37 -5.64
CA GLY A 170 16.93 -3.55 -6.34
C GLY A 170 15.60 -3.26 -7.00
N GLN A 171 15.34 -3.88 -8.16
CA GLN A 171 14.12 -3.68 -8.93
C GLN A 171 13.77 -4.92 -9.74
N LEU A 172 12.47 -5.20 -9.88
CA LEU A 172 11.94 -6.15 -10.86
C LEU A 172 11.42 -5.40 -12.10
N PRO A 173 11.53 -6.02 -13.29
CA PRO A 173 10.92 -5.48 -14.49
C PRO A 173 9.41 -5.39 -14.36
N GLN A 174 8.82 -4.43 -15.08
CA GLN A 174 7.36 -4.30 -15.17
C GLN A 174 6.77 -5.49 -15.94
N PHE A 175 5.59 -5.94 -15.53
CA PHE A 175 4.83 -7.06 -16.14
C PHE A 175 5.49 -8.45 -15.98
N GLU A 176 6.56 -8.57 -15.20
CA GLU A 176 7.17 -9.85 -14.92
C GLU A 176 6.84 -10.30 -13.49
N THR A 177 6.49 -11.57 -13.35
CA THR A 177 6.32 -12.18 -12.03
C THR A 177 7.68 -12.57 -11.47
N GLY A 178 8.00 -12.08 -10.27
CA GLY A 178 9.28 -12.35 -9.64
C GLY A 178 9.27 -12.14 -8.14
N VAL A 179 10.37 -12.54 -7.50
CA VAL A 179 10.66 -12.29 -6.10
C VAL A 179 11.93 -11.44 -6.01
N LEU A 180 11.82 -10.26 -5.40
CA LEU A 180 12.96 -9.42 -5.09
C LEU A 180 13.38 -9.67 -3.64
N ARG A 181 14.63 -10.05 -3.45
CA ARG A 181 15.25 -10.23 -2.12
C ARG A 181 16.25 -9.12 -1.88
N ALA A 182 16.18 -8.49 -0.72
CA ALA A 182 17.13 -7.47 -0.29
C ALA A 182 17.21 -7.41 1.24
N ASP A 183 18.32 -6.87 1.73
CA ASP A 183 18.50 -6.48 3.13
C ASP A 183 18.21 -4.97 3.24
N VAL A 184 17.50 -4.53 4.28
CA VAL A 184 17.07 -3.15 4.52
C VAL A 184 17.27 -2.73 5.97
#